data_8e9642bef949e51229f27b58d11993a2
#
_entry.id   8e9642bef949e51229f27b58d11993a2
#
_cell.length_a   1.000
_cell.length_b   1.000
_cell.length_c   1.000
_cell.angle_alpha   90.00
_cell.angle_beta   90.00
_cell.angle_gamma   90.00
#
_symmetry.space_group_name_H-M   'P 1'
#
loop_
_entity.id
_entity.type
_entity.pdbx_description
1 polymer ?
#
loop_
_entity_poly.entity_id
_entity_poly.type
_entity_poly.pdbx_seq_one_letter_code
_entity_poly.pdbx_strand_id
1 'polypeptide(L)'
;MRRASLSVLCMLGAFWGSVLAAPQRPNVLFIAVDDLACTLGCYGDLIAKTPHIDRLAAGGVCFERAYNQLPLCNPTRASVMTGLRPDTIKVYDLDQHFREEVPGVVTLSQQFKNRGWFTARVGKIYHYNVPASIGTDGFDDPPSWEKTVNPK
;
A
#
# COMPACT_ATOMS: atom_id res chain seq x y z
N MET A 1 42.88 -69.71 18.97
CA MET A 1 41.59 -69.08 19.24
C MET A 1 41.83 -67.59 19.36
N ARG A 2 41.51 -66.82 18.26
CA ARG A 2 41.65 -65.32 18.23
C ARG A 2 40.26 -64.75 18.21
N ARG A 3 39.95 -63.98 19.24
CA ARG A 3 38.67 -63.24 19.33
C ARG A 3 38.80 -61.93 18.55
N ALA A 4 37.96 -61.76 17.52
CA ALA A 4 37.82 -60.52 16.80
C ALA A 4 36.84 -59.62 17.55
N SER A 5 37.29 -58.47 18.00
CA SER A 5 36.44 -57.42 18.56
C SER A 5 35.89 -56.54 17.45
N LEU A 6 34.56 -56.52 17.32
CA LEU A 6 33.82 -55.73 16.35
C LEU A 6 33.52 -54.38 17.00
N SER A 7 34.23 -53.31 16.61
CA SER A 7 33.97 -51.96 17.07
C SER A 7 32.84 -51.35 16.17
N VAL A 8 31.65 -51.15 16.74
CA VAL A 8 30.56 -50.43 16.10
C VAL A 8 30.78 -48.95 16.30
N LEU A 9 31.15 -48.27 15.24
CA LEU A 9 31.32 -46.81 15.21
C LEU A 9 29.95 -46.17 14.93
N CYS A 10 29.24 -45.66 15.96
CA CYS A 10 28.04 -44.86 15.84
C CYS A 10 28.41 -43.49 15.28
N MET A 11 28.16 -43.26 13.98
CA MET A 11 28.14 -41.90 13.40
C MET A 11 26.84 -41.21 13.77
N LEU A 12 26.84 -40.38 14.79
CA LEU A 12 25.83 -39.40 15.07
C LEU A 12 25.96 -38.27 14.05
N GLY A 13 25.24 -38.36 12.93
CA GLY A 13 25.11 -37.27 11.99
C GLY A 13 24.25 -36.17 12.61
N ALA A 14 24.88 -35.06 13.03
CA ALA A 14 24.18 -33.85 13.42
C ALA A 14 23.51 -33.23 12.18
N PHE A 15 22.23 -33.47 11.99
CA PHE A 15 21.41 -32.70 11.05
C PHE A 15 21.28 -31.27 11.59
N TRP A 16 22.16 -30.39 11.19
CA TRP A 16 21.95 -28.96 11.32
C TRP A 16 20.90 -28.55 10.26
N GLY A 17 19.65 -28.63 10.65
CA GLY A 17 18.57 -28.05 9.89
C GLY A 17 18.78 -26.53 9.84
N SER A 18 19.22 -26.01 8.70
CA SER A 18 19.20 -24.57 8.44
C SER A 18 17.76 -24.10 8.55
N VAL A 19 17.41 -23.46 9.66
CA VAL A 19 16.17 -22.71 9.79
C VAL A 19 16.26 -21.55 8.81
N LEU A 20 15.74 -21.75 7.60
CA LEU A 20 15.54 -20.66 6.66
C LEU A 20 14.60 -19.67 7.34
N ALA A 21 15.12 -18.55 7.80
CA ALA A 21 14.30 -17.46 8.30
C ALA A 21 13.27 -17.12 7.23
N ALA A 22 11.99 -17.15 7.58
CA ALA A 22 10.93 -16.74 6.67
C ALA A 22 11.26 -15.33 6.17
N PRO A 23 11.12 -15.05 4.86
CA PRO A 23 11.45 -13.75 4.31
C PRO A 23 10.68 -12.68 5.09
N GLN A 24 11.43 -11.73 5.66
CA GLN A 24 10.83 -10.64 6.43
C GLN A 24 9.93 -9.83 5.48
N ARG A 25 8.64 -9.78 5.81
CA ARG A 25 7.67 -9.02 5.02
C ARG A 25 7.95 -7.53 5.22
N PRO A 26 8.22 -6.75 4.16
CA PRO A 26 8.50 -5.32 4.32
C PRO A 26 7.26 -4.57 4.76
N ASN A 27 7.44 -3.51 5.53
CA ASN A 27 6.38 -2.53 5.75
C ASN A 27 6.17 -1.71 4.48
N VAL A 28 4.93 -1.34 4.20
CA VAL A 28 4.56 -0.52 3.05
C VAL A 28 3.92 0.76 3.56
N LEU A 29 4.49 1.90 3.20
CA LEU A 29 3.93 3.22 3.48
C LEU A 29 3.47 3.84 2.15
N PHE A 30 2.15 4.05 2.02
CA PHE A 30 1.54 4.75 0.90
C PHE A 30 1.17 6.17 1.31
N ILE A 31 1.76 7.17 0.66
CA ILE A 31 1.51 8.59 0.94
C ILE A 31 0.76 9.18 -0.26
N ALA A 32 -0.49 9.57 -0.04
CA ALA A 32 -1.31 10.26 -1.03
C ALA A 32 -1.35 11.74 -0.71
N VAL A 33 -0.95 12.58 -1.65
CA VAL A 33 -1.00 14.04 -1.51
C VAL A 33 -2.03 14.59 -2.50
N ASP A 34 -3.05 15.26 -1.97
CA ASP A 34 -4.13 15.85 -2.75
C ASP A 34 -3.60 17.09 -3.51
N ASP A 35 -3.97 17.23 -4.76
CA ASP A 35 -3.67 18.39 -5.64
C ASP A 35 -2.17 18.76 -5.77
N LEU A 36 -1.27 17.79 -5.61
CA LEU A 36 0.17 18.09 -5.59
C LEU A 36 0.73 18.51 -6.96
N ALA A 37 0.23 18.01 -8.06
CA ALA A 37 0.80 18.19 -9.39
C ALA A 37 2.31 17.85 -9.46
N CYS A 38 3.06 18.42 -10.40
CA CYS A 38 4.51 18.20 -10.55
C CYS A 38 5.36 19.29 -9.85
N THR A 39 4.84 19.95 -8.83
CA THR A 39 5.51 21.05 -8.12
C THR A 39 6.46 20.52 -7.03
N LEU A 40 7.44 19.72 -7.45
CA LEU A 40 8.46 19.11 -6.60
C LEU A 40 9.85 19.32 -7.22
N GLY A 41 10.88 19.43 -6.39
CA GLY A 41 12.27 19.57 -6.85
C GLY A 41 12.71 18.42 -7.75
N CYS A 42 12.33 17.18 -7.43
CA CYS A 42 12.65 16.00 -8.25
C CYS A 42 12.00 16.01 -9.65
N TYR A 43 11.02 16.86 -9.89
CA TYR A 43 10.43 17.12 -11.22
C TYR A 43 10.91 18.43 -11.84
N GLY A 44 11.92 19.09 -11.26
CA GLY A 44 12.54 20.28 -11.80
C GLY A 44 11.88 21.61 -11.35
N ASP A 45 10.98 21.59 -10.37
CA ASP A 45 10.45 22.84 -9.82
C ASP A 45 11.54 23.60 -9.03
N LEU A 46 11.78 24.86 -9.42
CA LEU A 46 12.84 25.69 -8.83
C LEU A 46 12.40 26.45 -7.57
N ILE A 47 11.10 26.54 -7.33
CA ILE A 47 10.51 27.31 -6.25
C ILE A 47 10.25 26.42 -5.04
N ALA A 48 9.65 25.26 -5.25
CA ALA A 48 9.33 24.31 -4.18
C ALA A 48 10.60 23.77 -3.52
N LYS A 49 10.62 23.78 -2.21
CA LYS A 49 11.73 23.25 -1.40
C LYS A 49 11.32 21.90 -0.81
N THR A 50 11.66 20.83 -1.51
CA THR A 50 11.23 19.46 -1.19
C THR A 50 12.40 18.49 -0.93
N PRO A 51 13.39 18.83 -0.08
CA PRO A 51 14.65 18.08 0.02
C PRO A 51 14.48 16.63 0.50
N HIS A 52 13.43 16.33 1.25
CA HIS A 52 13.16 14.96 1.72
C HIS A 52 12.53 14.09 0.64
N ILE A 53 11.61 14.66 -0.16
CA ILE A 53 10.99 13.98 -1.30
C ILE A 53 12.04 13.79 -2.39
N ASP A 54 12.86 14.81 -2.67
CA ASP A 54 13.94 14.76 -3.66
C ASP A 54 14.95 13.66 -3.31
N ARG A 55 15.32 13.53 -2.03
CA ARG A 55 16.19 12.46 -1.54
C ARG A 55 15.54 11.08 -1.69
N LEU A 56 14.24 10.95 -1.45
CA LEU A 56 13.51 9.70 -1.66
C LEU A 56 13.51 9.34 -3.14
N ALA A 57 13.22 10.29 -4.02
CA ALA A 57 13.24 10.11 -5.46
C ALA A 57 14.63 9.68 -5.97
N ALA A 58 15.70 10.29 -5.46
CA ALA A 58 17.08 9.94 -5.82
C ALA A 58 17.50 8.53 -5.39
N GLY A 59 16.89 8.00 -4.31
CA GLY A 59 17.16 6.64 -3.81
C GLY A 59 16.19 5.57 -4.31
N GLY A 60 15.17 5.95 -5.06
CA GLY A 60 14.10 5.09 -5.52
C GLY A 60 13.85 5.16 -7.02
N VAL A 61 12.60 4.94 -7.41
CA VAL A 61 12.13 5.09 -8.79
C VAL A 61 11.23 6.31 -8.88
N CYS A 62 11.60 7.28 -9.70
CA CYS A 62 10.80 8.46 -9.98
C CYS A 62 10.06 8.26 -11.32
N PHE A 63 8.73 8.30 -11.30
CA PHE A 63 7.91 8.17 -12.50
C PHE A 63 7.63 9.55 -13.10
N GLU A 64 8.24 9.86 -14.22
CA GLU A 64 8.06 11.16 -14.90
C GLU A 64 6.72 11.30 -15.62
N ARG A 65 6.06 10.18 -15.92
CA ARG A 65 4.82 10.13 -16.71
C ARG A 65 3.77 9.24 -16.07
N ALA A 66 3.41 9.54 -14.82
CA ALA A 66 2.28 8.92 -14.13
C ALA A 66 1.05 9.82 -14.27
N TYR A 67 -0.05 9.28 -14.78
CA TYR A 67 -1.25 10.04 -15.09
C TYR A 67 -2.46 9.53 -14.33
N ASN A 68 -3.30 10.45 -13.86
CA ASN A 68 -4.60 10.13 -13.31
C ASN A 68 -5.53 9.61 -14.40
N GLN A 69 -6.39 8.66 -14.05
CA GLN A 69 -7.42 8.15 -14.97
C GLN A 69 -8.55 9.20 -15.18
N LEU A 70 -8.89 9.95 -14.14
CA LEU A 70 -9.77 11.09 -14.16
C LEU A 70 -9.27 12.08 -13.09
N PRO A 71 -8.90 13.34 -13.44
CA PRO A 71 -8.25 14.28 -12.53
C PRO A 71 -9.26 14.93 -11.56
N LEU A 72 -9.93 14.12 -10.75
CA LEU A 72 -10.87 14.51 -9.72
C LEU A 72 -10.69 13.59 -8.51
N CYS A 73 -10.81 14.12 -7.31
CA CYS A 73 -10.45 13.43 -6.06
C CYS A 73 -11.05 12.03 -5.92
N ASN A 74 -12.37 11.89 -6.00
CA ASN A 74 -13.04 10.62 -5.78
C ASN A 74 -12.71 9.56 -6.86
N PRO A 75 -12.88 9.83 -8.16
CA PRO A 75 -12.54 8.87 -9.21
C PRO A 75 -11.07 8.45 -9.18
N THR A 76 -10.15 9.40 -8.98
CA THR A 76 -8.70 9.09 -8.87
C THR A 76 -8.43 8.13 -7.72
N ARG A 77 -8.95 8.43 -6.53
CA ARG A 77 -8.72 7.64 -5.32
C ARG A 77 -9.34 6.26 -5.43
N ALA A 78 -10.57 6.19 -5.91
CA ALA A 78 -11.26 4.92 -6.18
C ALA A 78 -10.48 4.07 -7.20
N SER A 79 -9.99 4.67 -8.30
CA SER A 79 -9.19 3.97 -9.32
C SER A 79 -7.86 3.46 -8.76
N VAL A 80 -7.13 4.28 -7.99
CA VAL A 80 -5.86 3.88 -7.36
C VAL A 80 -6.06 2.71 -6.40
N MET A 81 -7.10 2.77 -5.58
CA MET A 81 -7.34 1.76 -4.54
C MET A 81 -7.94 0.46 -5.09
N THR A 82 -8.71 0.52 -6.18
CA THR A 82 -9.31 -0.66 -6.79
C THR A 82 -8.49 -1.25 -7.93
N GLY A 83 -7.59 -0.47 -8.54
CA GLY A 83 -6.90 -0.83 -9.78
C GLY A 83 -7.79 -0.82 -11.01
N LEU A 84 -9.02 -0.30 -10.91
CA LEU A 84 -10.01 -0.27 -11.97
C LEU A 84 -10.19 1.15 -12.52
N ARG A 85 -10.55 1.23 -13.82
CA ARG A 85 -10.84 2.52 -14.45
C ARG A 85 -12.18 3.08 -13.98
N PRO A 86 -12.38 4.41 -14.04
CA PRO A 86 -13.66 5.05 -13.75
C PRO A 86 -14.84 4.46 -14.53
N ASP A 87 -14.62 4.08 -15.79
CA ASP A 87 -15.64 3.43 -16.62
C ASP A 87 -16.16 2.10 -16.05
N THR A 88 -15.29 1.38 -15.35
CA THR A 88 -15.64 0.09 -14.73
C THR A 88 -16.33 0.29 -13.38
N ILE A 89 -15.82 1.21 -12.56
CA ILE A 89 -16.35 1.48 -11.22
C ILE A 89 -17.49 2.49 -11.21
N LYS A 90 -17.79 3.11 -12.36
CA LYS A 90 -18.82 4.14 -12.57
C LYS A 90 -18.72 5.35 -11.65
N VAL A 91 -17.51 5.63 -11.17
CA VAL A 91 -17.22 6.79 -10.33
C VAL A 91 -16.63 7.89 -11.21
N TYR A 92 -17.44 8.90 -11.51
CA TYR A 92 -17.06 10.03 -12.37
C TYR A 92 -17.12 11.37 -11.63
N ASP A 93 -17.74 11.40 -10.45
CA ASP A 93 -17.95 12.59 -9.66
C ASP A 93 -17.66 12.34 -8.16
N LEU A 94 -17.91 13.33 -7.32
CA LEU A 94 -17.60 13.34 -5.89
C LEU A 94 -18.62 12.60 -5.03
N ASP A 95 -19.79 12.26 -5.58
CA ASP A 95 -20.95 11.78 -4.82
C ASP A 95 -21.21 10.26 -4.94
N GLN A 96 -20.30 9.53 -5.62
CA GLN A 96 -20.50 8.11 -5.90
C GLN A 96 -19.50 7.25 -5.12
N HIS A 97 -19.99 6.19 -4.49
CA HIS A 97 -19.12 5.20 -3.85
C HIS A 97 -18.88 4.02 -4.79
N PHE A 98 -17.61 3.64 -5.00
CA PHE A 98 -17.26 2.55 -5.92
C PHE A 98 -17.90 1.20 -5.56
N ARG A 99 -18.23 0.96 -4.28
CA ARG A 99 -18.89 -0.27 -3.83
C ARG A 99 -20.33 -0.43 -4.37
N GLU A 100 -20.94 0.62 -4.83
CA GLU A 100 -22.28 0.56 -5.44
C GLU A 100 -22.24 -0.26 -6.74
N GLU A 101 -21.21 -0.08 -7.55
CA GLU A 101 -21.07 -0.77 -8.84
C GLU A 101 -20.21 -2.05 -8.75
N VAL A 102 -19.21 -2.05 -7.89
CA VAL A 102 -18.26 -3.18 -7.75
C VAL A 102 -18.15 -3.63 -6.29
N PRO A 103 -19.24 -4.14 -5.69
CA PRO A 103 -19.28 -4.45 -4.26
C PRO A 103 -18.26 -5.50 -3.82
N GLY A 104 -17.90 -6.42 -4.71
CA GLY A 104 -16.96 -7.52 -4.45
C GLY A 104 -15.49 -7.20 -4.74
N VAL A 105 -15.15 -5.97 -5.18
CA VAL A 105 -13.76 -5.65 -5.54
C VAL A 105 -12.85 -5.70 -4.30
N VAL A 106 -11.68 -6.29 -4.45
CA VAL A 106 -10.63 -6.29 -3.42
C VAL A 106 -9.74 -5.09 -3.68
N THR A 107 -9.71 -4.16 -2.74
CA THR A 107 -8.87 -2.96 -2.83
C THR A 107 -7.41 -3.26 -2.53
N LEU A 108 -6.51 -2.34 -2.87
CA LEU A 108 -5.08 -2.46 -2.57
C LEU A 108 -4.83 -2.77 -1.09
N SER A 109 -5.40 -1.98 -0.19
CA SER A 109 -5.25 -2.20 1.26
C SER A 109 -5.87 -3.50 1.72
N GLN A 110 -7.07 -3.84 1.21
CA GLN A 110 -7.74 -5.10 1.51
C GLN A 110 -6.92 -6.30 1.05
N GLN A 111 -6.21 -6.21 -0.07
CA GLN A 111 -5.31 -7.26 -0.54
C GLN A 111 -4.16 -7.49 0.44
N PHE A 112 -3.56 -6.44 0.98
CA PHE A 112 -2.55 -6.56 2.03
C PHE A 112 -3.14 -7.20 3.29
N LYS A 113 -4.30 -6.72 3.75
CA LYS A 113 -5.02 -7.28 4.89
C LYS A 113 -5.31 -8.77 4.72
N ASN A 114 -5.84 -9.17 3.57
CA ASN A 114 -6.12 -10.58 3.23
C ASN A 114 -4.87 -11.47 3.20
N ARG A 115 -3.70 -10.86 3.07
CA ARG A 115 -2.39 -11.54 3.13
C ARG A 115 -1.71 -11.46 4.49
N GLY A 116 -2.43 -10.97 5.52
CA GLY A 116 -1.99 -10.92 6.91
C GLY A 116 -1.08 -9.73 7.26
N TRP A 117 -1.13 -8.63 6.50
CA TRP A 117 -0.58 -7.37 6.93
C TRP A 117 -1.59 -6.62 7.80
N PHE A 118 -1.10 -5.95 8.83
CA PHE A 118 -1.88 -4.93 9.53
C PHE A 118 -2.07 -3.72 8.61
N THR A 119 -3.32 -3.32 8.36
CA THR A 119 -3.63 -2.20 7.48
C THR A 119 -4.26 -1.05 8.25
N ALA A 120 -3.70 0.14 8.09
CA ALA A 120 -4.21 1.33 8.74
C ALA A 120 -4.13 2.54 7.81
N ARG A 121 -5.00 3.52 8.03
CA ARG A 121 -4.93 4.82 7.37
C ARG A 121 -4.99 5.98 8.35
N VAL A 122 -4.41 7.09 7.93
CA VAL A 122 -4.53 8.39 8.59
C VAL A 122 -4.93 9.40 7.53
N GLY A 123 -5.99 10.16 7.80
CA GLY A 123 -6.49 11.20 6.89
C GLY A 123 -7.17 10.67 5.63
N LYS A 124 -7.09 11.44 4.55
CA LYS A 124 -7.85 11.26 3.32
C LYS A 124 -7.18 10.27 2.36
N ILE A 125 -7.54 9.00 2.43
CA ILE A 125 -7.18 7.99 1.41
C ILE A 125 -8.31 7.84 0.41
N TYR A 126 -9.51 7.51 0.84
CA TYR A 126 -10.73 7.65 0.03
C TYR A 126 -11.27 9.08 0.09
N HIS A 127 -12.29 9.36 -0.70
CA HIS A 127 -12.82 10.72 -0.78
C HIS A 127 -13.66 11.10 0.45
N TYR A 128 -13.46 12.31 0.92
CA TYR A 128 -14.42 13.07 1.72
C TYR A 128 -14.33 14.55 1.37
N ASN A 129 -15.45 15.26 1.50
CA ASN A 129 -15.53 16.68 1.21
C ASN A 129 -14.77 17.52 2.25
N VAL A 130 -14.01 18.50 1.78
CA VAL A 130 -13.25 19.44 2.62
C VAL A 130 -13.85 20.84 2.43
N PRO A 131 -14.19 21.56 3.51
CA PRO A 131 -14.03 21.21 4.93
C PRO A 131 -15.18 20.40 5.54
N ALA A 132 -16.29 20.23 4.83
CA ALA A 132 -17.58 19.79 5.38
C ALA A 132 -17.54 18.39 6.04
N SER A 133 -16.68 17.50 5.59
CA SER A 133 -16.61 16.12 6.09
C SER A 133 -15.27 15.79 6.78
N ILE A 134 -14.48 16.82 7.15
CA ILE A 134 -13.26 16.61 7.95
C ILE A 134 -13.64 15.96 9.29
N GLY A 135 -12.90 14.93 9.68
CA GLY A 135 -13.17 14.17 10.90
C GLY A 135 -14.17 13.04 10.75
N THR A 136 -14.76 12.88 9.56
CA THR A 136 -15.66 11.77 9.23
C THR A 136 -14.94 10.70 8.40
N ASP A 137 -15.61 9.57 8.20
CA ASP A 137 -15.11 8.51 7.31
C ASP A 137 -15.29 8.83 5.83
N GLY A 138 -16.24 9.72 5.47
CA GLY A 138 -16.56 10.02 4.09
C GLY A 138 -16.94 8.77 3.29
N PHE A 139 -16.36 8.61 2.10
CA PHE A 139 -16.48 7.41 1.26
C PHE A 139 -15.39 6.37 1.55
N ASP A 140 -15.03 6.20 2.83
CA ASP A 140 -14.05 5.18 3.22
C ASP A 140 -14.52 3.76 2.92
N ASP A 141 -13.58 2.85 2.92
CA ASP A 141 -13.81 1.42 2.68
C ASP A 141 -13.47 0.60 3.93
N PRO A 142 -14.41 0.39 4.86
CA PRO A 142 -14.14 -0.32 6.11
C PRO A 142 -13.49 -1.69 5.94
N PRO A 143 -13.82 -2.51 4.92
CA PRO A 143 -13.13 -3.78 4.68
C PRO A 143 -11.61 -3.65 4.45
N SER A 144 -11.15 -2.50 3.99
CA SER A 144 -9.74 -2.23 3.69
C SER A 144 -8.86 -2.08 4.92
N TRP A 145 -9.42 -1.78 6.11
CA TRP A 145 -8.67 -1.32 7.26
C TRP A 145 -8.93 -2.13 8.52
N GLU A 146 -7.90 -2.22 9.36
CA GLU A 146 -8.00 -2.64 10.75
C GLU A 146 -8.02 -1.44 11.69
N LYS A 147 -7.44 -0.32 11.23
CA LYS A 147 -7.46 0.93 12.00
C LYS A 147 -7.60 2.14 11.07
N THR A 148 -8.47 3.06 11.47
CA THR A 148 -8.64 4.35 10.80
C THR A 148 -8.42 5.49 11.80
N VAL A 149 -7.78 6.57 11.32
CA VAL A 149 -7.61 7.81 12.09
C VAL A 149 -8.05 8.96 11.20
N ASN A 150 -9.10 9.63 11.61
CA ASN A 150 -9.61 10.82 10.94
C ASN A 150 -8.96 12.08 11.56
N PRO A 151 -8.65 13.11 10.76
CA PRO A 151 -8.22 14.39 11.29
C PRO A 151 -9.32 15.01 12.14
N LYS A 152 -8.92 15.82 13.12
CA LYS A 152 -9.82 16.61 13.96
C LYS A 152 -9.84 18.05 13.50
#